data_518fd981ada8d736e9f8149c560eea9c
#
_entry.id   518fd981ada8d736e9f8149c560eea9c
#
_cell.length_a   1.000
_cell.length_b   1.000
_cell.length_c   1.000
_cell.angle_alpha   90.00
_cell.angle_beta   90.00
_cell.angle_gamma   90.00
#
_symmetry.space_group_name_H-M   'P 1'
#
loop_
_entity.id
_entity.type
_entity.pdbx_description
1 polymer ?
#
loop_
_entity_poly.entity_id
_entity_poly.type
_entity_poly.pdbx_seq_one_letter_code
_entity_poly.pdbx_strand_id
1 'polypeptide(L)'
;LLLIFTSCANNSDEKLLNDRISVLSYAPDLLVSFNLSPEEIKLSQAKELIYWSQSGQNPKNNLPHILSSIKFENKDKILKDNGNFTNTIQPIYFEDNLCNVSTNGFLRCFKLDTNEVQFEIDLKIDSEKEYEIIRGGIAYFDSQIVLADGYGQVKLLSSLDGTAIWEKNINLPILSAPIIYRGYIYFITLNNTIYSL
;
A
#
# COMPACT_ATOMS: atom_id res chain seq x y z
N LEU A 1 -41.19 32.23 49.68
CA LEU A 1 -41.80 31.41 48.63
C LEU A 1 -40.71 30.45 48.09
N LEU A 2 -40.79 29.19 48.51
CA LEU A 2 -39.84 28.14 48.20
C LEU A 2 -40.39 27.36 47.01
N LEU A 3 -39.79 27.53 45.81
CA LEU A 3 -40.14 26.77 44.63
C LEU A 3 -39.29 25.48 44.60
N ILE A 4 -39.93 24.35 44.86
CA ILE A 4 -39.35 23.02 44.73
C ILE A 4 -39.55 22.56 43.29
N PHE A 5 -38.47 22.48 42.48
CA PHE A 5 -38.49 21.83 41.18
C PHE A 5 -38.31 20.31 41.40
N THR A 6 -39.38 19.55 41.26
CA THR A 6 -39.30 18.09 41.16
C THR A 6 -38.94 17.74 39.72
N SER A 7 -37.68 17.39 39.48
CA SER A 7 -37.24 16.79 38.24
C SER A 7 -37.69 15.33 38.24
N CYS A 8 -38.65 15.00 37.40
CA CYS A 8 -38.96 13.61 37.07
C CYS A 8 -37.89 13.09 36.11
N ALA A 9 -36.86 12.48 36.64
CA ALA A 9 -36.01 11.61 35.85
C ALA A 9 -36.78 10.31 35.59
N ASN A 10 -37.41 10.22 34.42
CA ASN A 10 -37.96 8.97 33.96
C ASN A 10 -36.79 8.13 33.46
N ASN A 11 -36.20 7.31 34.31
CA ASN A 11 -35.38 6.18 33.92
C ASN A 11 -36.32 5.09 33.35
N SER A 12 -36.77 5.28 32.14
CA SER A 12 -37.19 4.16 31.33
C SER A 12 -35.90 3.49 30.83
N ASP A 13 -35.36 2.58 31.62
CA ASP A 13 -34.56 1.48 31.10
C ASP A 13 -35.44 0.72 30.12
N GLU A 14 -35.53 1.22 28.87
CA GLU A 14 -35.92 0.39 27.75
C GLU A 14 -34.90 -0.73 27.68
N LYS A 15 -35.21 -1.84 28.35
CA LYS A 15 -34.67 -3.13 28.00
C LYS A 15 -34.91 -3.29 26.52
N LEU A 16 -33.91 -2.98 25.73
CA LEU A 16 -33.82 -3.40 24.34
C LEU A 16 -33.77 -4.92 24.35
N LEU A 17 -35.00 -5.49 24.39
CA LEU A 17 -35.22 -6.92 24.39
C LEU A 17 -34.69 -7.53 23.08
N ASN A 18 -33.65 -8.29 23.22
CA ASN A 18 -33.49 -9.68 22.80
C ASN A 18 -33.53 -10.07 21.32
N ASP A 19 -33.37 -9.17 20.33
CA ASP A 19 -33.11 -9.63 18.98
C ASP A 19 -31.87 -8.94 18.34
N ARG A 20 -30.84 -8.71 19.14
CA ARG A 20 -29.54 -8.37 18.60
C ARG A 20 -28.90 -9.66 18.09
N ILE A 21 -29.04 -9.91 16.79
CA ILE A 21 -28.20 -10.88 16.10
C ILE A 21 -26.78 -10.33 16.19
N SER A 22 -25.89 -11.04 16.87
CA SER A 22 -24.46 -10.69 16.89
C SER A 22 -23.93 -10.75 15.46
N VAL A 23 -23.74 -9.60 14.85
CA VAL A 23 -23.17 -9.49 13.49
C VAL A 23 -21.69 -9.93 13.46
N LEU A 24 -21.06 -10.01 14.63
CA LEU A 24 -19.66 -10.44 14.81
C LEU A 24 -19.58 -11.84 15.44
N SER A 25 -20.67 -12.58 15.51
CA SER A 25 -20.60 -13.95 15.95
C SER A 25 -20.10 -14.82 14.83
N TYR A 26 -18.93 -15.36 15.08
CA TYR A 26 -18.32 -16.48 14.39
C TYR A 26 -17.18 -16.11 13.44
N ALA A 27 -16.02 -15.87 14.03
CA ALA A 27 -14.85 -16.50 13.43
C ALA A 27 -15.03 -18.02 13.70
N PRO A 28 -15.21 -18.87 12.70
CA PRO A 28 -15.18 -20.30 12.94
C PRO A 28 -13.84 -20.61 13.62
N ASP A 29 -13.87 -21.28 14.75
CA ASP A 29 -12.65 -21.77 15.37
C ASP A 29 -11.86 -22.48 14.27
N LEU A 30 -10.65 -21.98 14.02
CA LEU A 30 -9.75 -22.65 13.08
C LEU A 30 -9.42 -24.00 13.67
N LEU A 31 -10.23 -24.98 13.35
CA LEU A 31 -10.01 -26.37 13.77
C LEU A 31 -8.79 -26.88 13.01
N VAL A 32 -7.82 -27.35 13.77
CA VAL A 32 -6.67 -28.04 13.20
C VAL A 32 -7.20 -29.24 12.43
N SER A 33 -6.89 -29.33 11.13
CA SER A 33 -7.23 -30.50 10.35
C SER A 33 -6.38 -31.67 10.83
N PHE A 34 -7.00 -32.60 11.53
CA PHE A 34 -6.34 -33.82 12.04
C PHE A 34 -5.90 -34.77 10.91
N ASN A 35 -6.32 -34.51 9.68
CA ASN A 35 -6.02 -35.35 8.51
C ASN A 35 -4.78 -34.92 7.74
N LEU A 36 -4.13 -33.78 8.12
CA LEU A 36 -2.88 -33.35 7.50
C LEU A 36 -1.70 -33.95 8.27
N SER A 37 -0.96 -34.83 7.63
CA SER A 37 0.32 -35.28 8.18
C SER A 37 1.36 -34.16 7.99
N PRO A 38 2.30 -33.97 8.93
CA PRO A 38 3.38 -32.98 8.80
C PRO A 38 4.25 -33.19 7.54
N GLU A 39 4.24 -34.40 7.00
CA GLU A 39 5.00 -34.78 5.80
C GLU A 39 4.39 -34.22 4.50
N GLU A 40 3.11 -33.82 4.52
CA GLU A 40 2.42 -33.25 3.36
C GLU A 40 2.73 -31.76 3.16
N ILE A 41 3.25 -31.08 4.18
CA ILE A 41 3.62 -29.67 4.12
C ILE A 41 5.10 -29.55 3.74
N LYS A 42 5.38 -29.42 2.45
CA LYS A 42 6.74 -29.19 1.93
C LYS A 42 6.91 -27.74 1.56
N LEU A 43 7.80 -27.04 2.26
CA LEU A 43 8.23 -25.71 1.84
C LEU A 43 9.17 -25.86 0.64
N SER A 44 8.99 -24.99 -0.35
CA SER A 44 9.95 -24.85 -1.45
C SER A 44 11.31 -24.38 -0.91
N GLN A 45 12.38 -24.63 -1.66
CA GLN A 45 13.69 -24.10 -1.32
C GLN A 45 13.62 -22.58 -1.20
N ALA A 46 14.25 -22.03 -0.15
CA ALA A 46 14.34 -20.59 0.04
C ALA A 46 15.12 -19.95 -1.12
N LYS A 47 14.62 -18.80 -1.59
CA LYS A 47 15.20 -18.03 -2.71
C LYS A 47 15.56 -16.64 -2.24
N GLU A 48 16.69 -16.15 -2.71
CA GLU A 48 17.05 -14.75 -2.57
C GLU A 48 16.11 -13.89 -3.43
N LEU A 49 15.57 -12.82 -2.85
CA LEU A 49 14.76 -11.85 -3.58
C LEU A 49 15.65 -10.66 -3.96
N ILE A 50 15.90 -10.54 -5.25
CA ILE A 50 16.68 -9.43 -5.83
C ILE A 50 15.76 -8.30 -6.34
N TYR A 51 14.44 -8.51 -6.35
CA TYR A 51 13.45 -7.53 -6.76
C TYR A 51 12.21 -7.59 -5.88
N TRP A 52 11.68 -6.42 -5.56
CA TRP A 52 10.32 -6.21 -5.04
C TRP A 52 9.67 -5.15 -5.92
N SER A 53 9.36 -5.52 -7.15
CA SER A 53 9.05 -4.59 -8.22
C SER A 53 7.65 -3.97 -8.17
N GLN A 54 6.76 -4.47 -7.32
CA GLN A 54 5.39 -3.96 -7.20
C GLN A 54 4.75 -4.40 -5.88
N SER A 55 3.59 -3.84 -5.57
CA SER A 55 2.81 -4.28 -4.41
C SER A 55 2.55 -5.79 -4.46
N GLY A 56 2.79 -6.48 -3.32
CA GLY A 56 2.69 -7.94 -3.27
C GLY A 56 3.85 -8.68 -3.97
N GLN A 57 4.94 -7.98 -4.33
CA GLN A 57 6.16 -8.49 -4.94
C GLN A 57 6.00 -8.93 -6.41
N ASN A 58 4.94 -9.60 -6.77
CA ASN A 58 4.66 -10.09 -8.13
C ASN A 58 3.15 -10.01 -8.46
N PRO A 59 2.76 -10.10 -9.75
CA PRO A 59 1.36 -9.96 -10.17
C PRO A 59 0.40 -11.02 -9.60
N LYS A 60 0.93 -12.15 -9.12
CA LYS A 60 0.14 -13.23 -8.53
C LYS A 60 -0.08 -13.04 -7.03
N ASN A 61 0.55 -12.00 -6.43
CA ASN A 61 0.57 -11.78 -4.98
C ASN A 61 0.93 -13.05 -4.19
N ASN A 62 1.85 -13.84 -4.74
CA ASN A 62 2.31 -15.11 -4.18
C ASN A 62 3.80 -15.00 -3.85
N LEU A 63 4.09 -14.77 -2.58
CA LEU A 63 5.47 -14.68 -2.09
C LEU A 63 6.12 -16.06 -2.10
N PRO A 64 7.32 -16.19 -2.66
CA PRO A 64 8.11 -17.42 -2.51
C PRO A 64 8.61 -17.56 -1.06
N HIS A 65 9.12 -18.73 -0.72
CA HIS A 65 9.91 -18.87 0.49
C HIS A 65 11.20 -18.06 0.35
N ILE A 66 11.29 -16.98 1.14
CA ILE A 66 12.36 -15.99 1.01
C ILE A 66 13.55 -16.39 1.88
N LEU A 67 14.75 -16.39 1.29
CA LEU A 67 15.99 -16.48 2.04
C LEU A 67 16.29 -15.11 2.66
N SER A 68 16.35 -15.05 3.99
CA SER A 68 16.77 -13.84 4.69
C SER A 68 18.06 -14.14 5.45
N SER A 69 19.11 -13.38 5.11
CA SER A 69 20.39 -13.40 5.85
C SER A 69 20.50 -12.24 6.85
N ILE A 70 19.45 -11.42 6.96
CA ILE A 70 19.49 -10.18 7.72
C ILE A 70 19.43 -10.50 9.23
N LYS A 71 20.50 -10.14 9.94
CA LYS A 71 20.45 -9.94 11.39
C LYS A 71 19.80 -8.58 11.65
N PHE A 72 18.63 -8.57 12.28
CA PHE A 72 17.86 -7.35 12.59
C PHE A 72 18.53 -6.46 13.67
N GLU A 73 19.84 -6.41 13.72
CA GLU A 73 20.60 -5.67 14.72
C GLU A 73 20.75 -4.18 14.38
N ASN A 74 20.73 -3.83 13.09
CA ASN A 74 20.89 -2.46 12.63
C ASN A 74 19.57 -1.94 12.04
N LYS A 75 19.05 -0.89 12.66
CA LYS A 75 17.86 -0.15 12.18
C LYS A 75 18.33 1.15 11.54
N ASP A 76 18.96 1.06 10.39
CA ASP A 76 19.30 2.25 9.64
C ASP A 76 18.05 2.84 9.01
N LYS A 77 17.77 4.09 9.33
CA LYS A 77 16.66 4.81 8.75
C LYS A 77 17.08 5.39 7.41
N ILE A 78 16.80 4.68 6.33
CA ILE A 78 17.13 5.07 4.96
C ILE A 78 16.15 6.14 4.45
N LEU A 79 14.86 5.99 4.78
CA LEU A 79 13.80 6.86 4.30
C LEU A 79 13.30 7.76 5.44
N LYS A 80 13.25 9.07 5.17
CA LYS A 80 12.53 10.04 6.01
C LYS A 80 11.25 10.42 5.29
N ASP A 81 10.11 10.08 5.86
CA ASP A 81 8.84 10.69 5.49
C ASP A 81 8.60 11.87 6.42
N ASN A 82 8.45 13.06 5.86
CA ASN A 82 8.16 14.29 6.60
C ASN A 82 6.65 14.54 6.68
N GLY A 83 5.83 13.61 6.16
CA GLY A 83 4.37 13.69 6.23
C GLY A 83 3.82 13.37 7.61
N ASN A 84 2.67 13.96 7.94
CA ASN A 84 1.95 13.72 9.19
C ASN A 84 1.12 12.43 9.19
N PHE A 85 1.09 11.71 8.08
CA PHE A 85 0.25 10.53 7.85
C PHE A 85 1.10 9.28 7.66
N THR A 86 0.53 8.14 8.03
CA THR A 86 1.14 6.84 7.74
C THR A 86 1.16 6.61 6.24
N ASN A 87 2.34 6.40 5.69
CA ASN A 87 2.50 6.06 4.28
C ASN A 87 1.87 4.68 4.02
N THR A 88 0.85 4.64 3.14
CA THR A 88 0.17 3.41 2.75
C THR A 88 0.73 2.81 1.45
N ILE A 89 1.59 3.54 0.74
CA ILE A 89 2.21 3.10 -0.49
C ILE A 89 3.44 2.26 -0.16
N GLN A 90 3.44 1.03 -0.64
CA GLN A 90 4.58 0.14 -0.45
C GLN A 90 5.77 0.61 -1.30
N PRO A 91 6.98 0.66 -0.73
CA PRO A 91 8.18 0.90 -1.50
C PRO A 91 8.45 -0.25 -2.46
N ILE A 92 9.16 0.04 -3.56
CA ILE A 92 9.66 -0.96 -4.49
C ILE A 92 11.20 -1.01 -4.45
N TYR A 93 11.72 -2.21 -4.69
CA TYR A 93 13.16 -2.46 -4.74
C TYR A 93 13.53 -3.15 -6.06
N PHE A 94 14.52 -2.63 -6.75
CA PHE A 94 15.06 -3.17 -8.01
C PHE A 94 16.47 -2.64 -8.25
N GLU A 95 17.37 -3.48 -8.73
CA GLU A 95 18.73 -3.09 -9.18
C GLU A 95 19.45 -2.17 -8.18
N ASP A 96 19.45 -2.55 -6.90
CA ASP A 96 20.00 -1.77 -5.77
C ASP A 96 19.35 -0.39 -5.55
N ASN A 97 18.22 -0.13 -6.19
CA ASN A 97 17.42 1.06 -5.94
C ASN A 97 16.22 0.75 -5.06
N LEU A 98 15.98 1.62 -4.09
CA LEU A 98 14.77 1.63 -3.26
C LEU A 98 13.97 2.88 -3.58
N CYS A 99 12.77 2.72 -4.13
CA CYS A 99 11.90 3.84 -4.45
C CYS A 99 10.68 3.87 -3.54
N ASN A 100 10.30 5.06 -3.11
CA ASN A 100 9.21 5.33 -2.20
C ASN A 100 8.45 6.58 -2.63
N VAL A 101 7.14 6.59 -2.44
CA VAL A 101 6.29 7.78 -2.55
C VAL A 101 5.94 8.24 -1.14
N SER A 102 6.29 9.47 -0.81
CA SER A 102 5.96 10.08 0.47
C SER A 102 4.54 10.65 0.49
N THR A 103 3.96 10.78 1.68
CA THR A 103 2.60 11.32 1.85
C THR A 103 2.47 12.77 1.39
N ASN A 104 3.56 13.52 1.40
CA ASN A 104 3.60 14.92 0.93
C ASN A 104 3.87 15.06 -0.59
N GLY A 105 3.73 13.97 -1.35
CA GLY A 105 3.71 14.00 -2.80
C GLY A 105 5.08 13.99 -3.48
N PHE A 106 6.09 13.34 -2.89
CA PHE A 106 7.38 13.15 -3.54
C PHE A 106 7.65 11.67 -3.83
N LEU A 107 8.01 11.37 -5.07
CA LEU A 107 8.65 10.09 -5.41
C LEU A 107 10.16 10.27 -5.27
N ARG A 108 10.77 9.40 -4.44
CA ARG A 108 12.22 9.37 -4.23
C ARG A 108 12.75 7.99 -4.52
N CYS A 109 13.85 7.93 -5.25
CA CYS A 109 14.62 6.72 -5.46
C CYS A 109 16.02 6.89 -4.86
N PHE A 110 16.45 5.90 -4.11
CA PHE A 110 17.73 5.87 -3.41
C PHE A 110 18.56 4.71 -3.93
N LYS A 111 19.85 4.93 -4.12
CA LYS A 111 20.82 3.87 -4.28
C LYS A 111 21.22 3.32 -2.93
N LEU A 112 21.03 2.01 -2.71
CA LEU A 112 21.31 1.39 -1.41
C LEU A 112 22.80 1.21 -1.11
N ASP A 113 23.62 1.06 -2.15
CA ASP A 113 25.07 0.93 -2.04
C ASP A 113 25.75 2.21 -1.57
N THR A 114 25.31 3.38 -2.08
CA THR A 114 25.86 4.71 -1.75
C THR A 114 25.01 5.46 -0.73
N ASN A 115 23.78 5.00 -0.48
CA ASN A 115 22.80 5.69 0.35
C ASN A 115 22.47 7.12 -0.12
N GLU A 116 22.58 7.36 -1.43
CA GLU A 116 22.33 8.65 -2.06
C GLU A 116 20.98 8.65 -2.77
N VAL A 117 20.34 9.84 -2.79
CA VAL A 117 19.15 10.06 -3.60
C VAL A 117 19.56 10.08 -5.07
N GLN A 118 19.10 9.12 -5.85
CA GLN A 118 19.33 9.07 -7.29
C GLN A 118 18.51 10.15 -8.01
N PHE A 119 17.21 10.23 -7.66
CA PHE A 119 16.33 11.31 -8.12
C PHE A 119 15.16 11.51 -7.17
N GLU A 120 14.59 12.70 -7.24
CA GLU A 120 13.37 13.09 -6.54
C GLU A 120 12.44 13.83 -7.49
N ILE A 121 11.16 13.48 -7.48
CA ILE A 121 10.13 14.09 -8.32
C ILE A 121 9.04 14.64 -7.42
N ASP A 122 8.69 15.93 -7.59
CA ASP A 122 7.49 16.52 -7.02
C ASP A 122 6.28 16.10 -7.86
N LEU A 123 5.34 15.40 -7.24
CA LEU A 123 4.15 14.87 -7.88
C LEU A 123 2.96 15.83 -7.77
N LYS A 124 3.13 16.95 -7.08
CA LYS A 124 2.05 17.90 -6.84
C LYS A 124 1.59 18.54 -8.15
N ILE A 125 0.28 18.62 -8.33
CA ILE A 125 -0.34 19.29 -9.46
C ILE A 125 -0.34 20.81 -9.26
N ASP A 126 -0.46 21.25 -7.98
CA ASP A 126 -0.55 22.63 -7.58
C ASP A 126 0.25 22.81 -6.30
N SER A 127 1.33 23.58 -6.37
CA SER A 127 2.27 23.79 -5.25
C SER A 127 1.64 24.54 -4.06
N GLU A 128 0.48 25.22 -4.26
CA GLU A 128 -0.19 25.99 -3.22
C GLU A 128 -1.18 25.17 -2.39
N LYS A 129 -1.52 23.93 -2.82
CA LYS A 129 -2.42 23.05 -2.10
C LYS A 129 -1.67 21.98 -1.35
N GLU A 130 -2.10 21.70 -0.12
CA GLU A 130 -1.67 20.50 0.57
C GLU A 130 -2.07 19.27 -0.27
N TYR A 131 -1.06 18.50 -0.64
CA TYR A 131 -1.22 17.36 -1.51
C TYR A 131 -0.90 16.11 -0.70
N GLU A 132 -1.89 15.26 -0.55
CA GLU A 132 -1.74 14.00 0.15
C GLU A 132 -1.98 12.84 -0.82
N ILE A 133 -0.94 12.11 -1.14
CA ILE A 133 -1.10 10.83 -1.84
C ILE A 133 -1.47 9.78 -0.80
N ILE A 134 -2.76 9.51 -0.66
CA ILE A 134 -3.27 8.54 0.30
C ILE A 134 -3.38 7.15 -0.35
N ARG A 135 -3.53 7.09 -1.68
CA ARG A 135 -3.85 5.87 -2.42
C ARG A 135 -3.07 5.80 -3.74
N GLY A 136 -3.14 4.62 -4.37
CA GLY A 136 -2.39 4.33 -5.57
C GLY A 136 -1.12 3.55 -5.25
N GLY A 137 -0.04 3.80 -5.98
CA GLY A 137 1.24 3.14 -5.76
C GLY A 137 2.19 3.25 -6.91
N ILE A 138 3.26 2.50 -6.79
CA ILE A 138 4.33 2.42 -7.78
C ILE A 138 4.61 0.97 -8.15
N ALA A 139 5.08 0.75 -9.38
CA ALA A 139 5.57 -0.53 -9.85
C ALA A 139 6.74 -0.31 -10.82
N TYR A 140 7.68 -1.26 -10.84
CA TYR A 140 8.85 -1.25 -11.72
C TYR A 140 8.79 -2.38 -12.72
N PHE A 141 9.15 -2.10 -13.96
CA PHE A 141 9.33 -3.10 -15.01
C PHE A 141 10.23 -2.54 -16.13
N ASP A 142 11.22 -3.29 -16.52
CA ASP A 142 12.06 -3.02 -17.70
C ASP A 142 12.60 -1.57 -17.77
N SER A 143 13.33 -1.17 -16.74
CA SER A 143 13.91 0.17 -16.60
C SER A 143 12.89 1.33 -16.55
N GLN A 144 11.64 1.03 -16.18
CA GLN A 144 10.56 1.99 -16.10
C GLN A 144 9.83 1.87 -14.77
N ILE A 145 9.37 3.01 -14.25
CA ILE A 145 8.53 3.08 -13.06
C ILE A 145 7.15 3.58 -13.47
N VAL A 146 6.13 2.81 -13.13
CA VAL A 146 4.74 3.25 -13.22
C VAL A 146 4.34 3.83 -11.88
N LEU A 147 3.85 5.06 -11.90
CA LEU A 147 3.19 5.71 -10.76
C LEU A 147 1.70 5.82 -11.07
N ALA A 148 0.86 5.48 -10.12
CA ALA A 148 -0.58 5.76 -10.15
C ALA A 148 -0.97 6.40 -8.82
N ASP A 149 -1.78 7.46 -8.84
CA ASP A 149 -2.14 8.21 -7.64
C ASP A 149 -3.65 8.32 -7.41
N GLY A 150 -4.02 8.75 -6.20
CA GLY A 150 -5.40 8.95 -5.78
C GLY A 150 -6.13 10.09 -6.51
N TYR A 151 -5.43 10.87 -7.33
CA TYR A 151 -6.01 11.95 -8.15
C TYR A 151 -6.28 11.51 -9.59
N GLY A 152 -5.99 10.25 -9.90
CA GLY A 152 -6.24 9.67 -11.21
C GLY A 152 -5.11 9.88 -12.20
N GLN A 153 -3.94 10.33 -11.78
CA GLN A 153 -2.77 10.43 -12.64
C GLN A 153 -2.08 9.08 -12.75
N VAL A 154 -1.70 8.74 -13.97
CA VAL A 154 -0.81 7.61 -14.26
C VAL A 154 0.38 8.15 -15.03
N LYS A 155 1.58 7.93 -14.51
CA LYS A 155 2.84 8.35 -15.11
C LYS A 155 3.73 7.15 -15.36
N LEU A 156 4.32 7.08 -16.54
CA LEU A 156 5.42 6.17 -16.83
C LEU A 156 6.72 6.99 -16.82
N LEU A 157 7.64 6.59 -15.98
CA LEU A 157 8.88 7.31 -15.70
C LEU A 157 10.08 6.42 -16.05
N SER A 158 11.17 7.02 -16.48
CA SER A 158 12.47 6.37 -16.55
C SER A 158 12.96 6.04 -15.13
N SER A 159 13.41 4.81 -14.89
CA SER A 159 13.96 4.43 -13.58
C SER A 159 15.37 4.99 -13.34
N LEU A 160 16.02 5.51 -14.39
CA LEU A 160 17.37 6.05 -14.31
C LEU A 160 17.40 7.42 -13.65
N ASP A 161 16.48 8.30 -14.06
CA ASP A 161 16.51 9.73 -13.71
C ASP A 161 15.12 10.29 -13.34
N GLY A 162 14.08 9.47 -13.41
CA GLY A 162 12.72 9.87 -13.11
C GLY A 162 12.03 10.72 -14.17
N THR A 163 12.64 10.90 -15.35
CA THR A 163 12.00 11.66 -16.43
C THR A 163 10.71 10.99 -16.89
N ALA A 164 9.66 11.79 -17.12
CA ALA A 164 8.40 11.28 -17.61
C ALA A 164 8.50 10.84 -19.08
N ILE A 165 8.16 9.59 -19.34
CA ILE A 165 8.04 9.02 -20.70
C ILE A 165 6.67 9.36 -21.27
N TRP A 166 5.62 9.16 -20.45
CA TRP A 166 4.26 9.63 -20.73
C TRP A 166 3.48 9.82 -19.43
N GLU A 167 2.43 10.64 -19.53
CA GLU A 167 1.48 10.91 -18.46
C GLU A 167 0.05 10.82 -18.98
N LYS A 168 -0.85 10.33 -18.16
CA LYS A 168 -2.29 10.22 -18.48
C LYS A 168 -3.12 10.50 -17.24
N ASN A 169 -4.17 11.30 -17.39
CA ASN A 169 -5.17 11.47 -16.34
C ASN A 169 -6.42 10.64 -16.69
N ILE A 170 -6.83 9.80 -15.75
CA ILE A 170 -8.02 8.95 -15.87
C ILE A 170 -9.27 9.72 -15.43
N ASN A 171 -9.11 10.87 -14.74
CA ASN A 171 -10.18 11.68 -14.14
C ASN A 171 -11.02 10.93 -13.09
N LEU A 172 -10.48 9.87 -12.53
CA LEU A 172 -11.08 9.07 -11.46
C LEU A 172 -9.98 8.69 -10.47
N PRO A 173 -10.21 8.79 -9.16
CA PRO A 173 -9.24 8.37 -8.16
C PRO A 173 -8.85 6.90 -8.34
N ILE A 174 -7.55 6.63 -8.32
CA ILE A 174 -7.03 5.27 -8.39
C ILE A 174 -6.85 4.75 -6.96
N LEU A 175 -7.41 3.60 -6.67
CA LEU A 175 -7.43 3.03 -5.32
C LEU A 175 -6.30 2.04 -5.06
N SER A 176 -5.92 1.29 -6.10
CA SER A 176 -4.91 0.22 -5.97
C SER A 176 -3.55 0.67 -6.46
N ALA A 177 -2.51 0.06 -5.92
CA ALA A 177 -1.21 0.10 -6.59
C ALA A 177 -1.32 -0.50 -8.00
N PRO A 178 -0.54 0.02 -8.98
CA PRO A 178 -0.51 -0.56 -10.31
C PRO A 178 0.15 -1.94 -10.28
N ILE A 179 -0.37 -2.85 -11.10
CA ILE A 179 0.20 -4.17 -11.35
C ILE A 179 0.65 -4.21 -12.80
N ILE A 180 1.89 -4.60 -13.04
CA ILE A 180 2.39 -4.79 -14.41
C ILE A 180 2.41 -6.29 -14.71
N TYR A 181 1.73 -6.67 -15.77
CA TYR A 181 1.70 -8.05 -16.22
C TYR A 181 1.63 -8.14 -17.74
N ARG A 182 2.55 -8.88 -18.36
CA ARG A 182 2.63 -9.08 -19.81
C ARG A 182 2.65 -7.78 -20.63
N GLY A 183 3.32 -6.74 -20.13
CA GLY A 183 3.44 -5.45 -20.80
C GLY A 183 2.25 -4.51 -20.66
N TYR A 184 1.26 -4.88 -19.87
CA TYR A 184 0.11 -4.04 -19.54
C TYR A 184 0.15 -3.59 -18.08
N ILE A 185 -0.36 -2.40 -17.84
CA ILE A 185 -0.52 -1.80 -16.51
C ILE A 185 -2.00 -1.94 -16.10
N TYR A 186 -2.26 -2.57 -14.95
CA TYR A 186 -3.60 -2.75 -14.41
C TYR A 186 -3.75 -2.01 -13.10
N PHE A 187 -4.88 -1.34 -12.89
CA PHE A 187 -5.25 -0.72 -11.62
C PHE A 187 -6.77 -0.61 -11.48
N ILE A 188 -7.22 -0.34 -10.25
CA ILE A 188 -8.64 -0.22 -9.90
C ILE A 188 -8.92 1.23 -9.50
N THR A 189 -9.99 1.80 -10.04
CA THR A 189 -10.46 3.15 -9.73
C THR A 189 -11.60 3.15 -8.70
N LEU A 190 -11.94 4.34 -8.20
CA LEU A 190 -12.95 4.53 -7.14
C LEU A 190 -14.33 3.95 -7.49
N ASN A 191 -14.70 3.92 -8.76
CA ASN A 191 -15.94 3.32 -9.23
C ASN A 191 -15.87 1.80 -9.46
N ASN A 192 -14.84 1.13 -8.90
CA ASN A 192 -14.59 -0.31 -9.03
C ASN A 192 -14.36 -0.78 -10.48
N THR A 193 -13.91 0.10 -11.36
CA THR A 193 -13.52 -0.27 -12.72
C THR A 193 -12.04 -0.66 -12.77
N ILE A 194 -11.74 -1.78 -13.45
CA ILE A 194 -10.38 -2.18 -13.76
C ILE A 194 -9.98 -1.52 -15.08
N TYR A 195 -8.90 -0.78 -15.06
CA TYR A 195 -8.26 -0.23 -16.25
C TYR A 195 -7.06 -1.06 -16.66
N SER A 196 -6.83 -1.12 -17.95
CA SER A 196 -5.62 -1.66 -18.58
C SER A 196 -5.06 -0.63 -19.54
N LEU A 197 -3.78 -0.33 -19.42
CA LEU A 197 -3.02 0.58 -20.30
C LEU A 197 -1.87 -0.15 -20.94
#